data_adda726f2f920e0ce212418c7886f455
#
_entry.id   adda726f2f920e0ce212418c7886f455
#
_cell.length_a   1.000
_cell.length_b   1.000
_cell.length_c   1.000
_cell.angle_alpha   90.00
_cell.angle_beta   90.00
_cell.angle_gamma   90.00
#
_symmetry.space_group_name_H-M   'P 1'
#
loop_
_entity.id
_entity.type
_entity.pdbx_description
1 polymer ?
#
loop_
_entity_poly.entity_id
_entity_poly.type
_entity_poly.pdbx_seq_one_letter_code
_entity_poly.pdbx_strand_id
1 'polypeptide(L)'
;HLIVYDQSFNNFYDDADFISYSKGYKLKLVFDYLQHHPEYLEHYEYFFIPDDDIQTDAFQIARLFELMKEYHLEIAQPSLSESYFSHPHTLRDKYCLLRYTNFVEMMLPCFSRQALKKVLHTFNANESGWGTEYHWAKLIGSNHRDMAIIDQIHMVHTRPIQSFNPKNAQEASEYIKKYNLDTHIYEWGYIPNSHDHTVNIINRDQYKQIIRMSETSASNIMKLIRSNKINRLGLDGITGCALFLAAYSRISEK
;
A
#
# COMPACT_ATOMS: atom_id res chain seq x y z
N HIS A 1 3.48 -5.07 21.08
CA HIS A 1 2.37 -5.83 21.68
C HIS A 1 1.80 -6.83 20.69
N LEU A 2 1.64 -8.09 21.12
CA LEU A 2 1.02 -9.15 20.34
C LEU A 2 -0.40 -9.43 20.89
N ILE A 3 -1.42 -9.37 20.02
CA ILE A 3 -2.77 -9.80 20.36
C ILE A 3 -3.01 -11.17 19.74
N VAL A 4 -3.03 -12.22 20.53
CA VAL A 4 -3.26 -13.59 20.09
C VAL A 4 -4.76 -13.86 20.04
N TYR A 5 -5.30 -14.22 18.87
CA TYR A 5 -6.73 -14.40 18.65
C TYR A 5 -7.15 -15.87 18.48
N ASP A 6 -6.20 -16.77 18.45
CA ASP A 6 -6.41 -18.22 18.30
C ASP A 6 -5.81 -19.05 19.46
N GLN A 7 -5.50 -20.32 19.24
CA GLN A 7 -4.93 -21.21 20.25
C GLN A 7 -3.40 -21.28 20.20
N SER A 8 -2.71 -20.43 19.44
CA SER A 8 -1.26 -20.43 19.26
C SER A 8 -0.48 -19.73 20.38
N PHE A 9 -1.14 -19.27 21.43
CA PHE A 9 -0.58 -18.42 22.48
C PHE A 9 0.68 -18.96 23.17
N ASN A 10 0.88 -20.26 23.24
CA ASN A 10 2.06 -20.85 23.87
C ASN A 10 3.35 -20.71 23.04
N ASN A 11 3.26 -20.23 21.80
CA ASN A 11 4.38 -20.20 20.86
C ASN A 11 5.14 -18.86 20.83
N PHE A 12 4.65 -17.82 21.55
CA PHE A 12 5.11 -16.44 21.34
C PHE A 12 5.55 -15.72 22.63
N TYR A 13 5.81 -16.45 23.73
CA TYR A 13 6.11 -15.83 25.02
C TYR A 13 7.37 -14.96 25.03
N ASP A 14 8.35 -15.28 24.20
CA ASP A 14 9.63 -14.57 24.13
C ASP A 14 9.70 -13.57 22.96
N ASP A 15 8.62 -13.45 22.14
CA ASP A 15 8.65 -12.70 20.90
C ASP A 15 8.06 -11.28 21.03
N ALA A 16 7.46 -10.94 22.17
CA ALA A 16 6.82 -9.65 22.37
C ALA A 16 6.91 -9.16 23.81
N ASP A 17 7.09 -7.84 24.00
CA ASP A 17 7.12 -7.20 25.33
C ASP A 17 5.78 -7.33 26.05
N PHE A 18 4.68 -7.34 25.31
CA PHE A 18 3.32 -7.48 25.83
C PHE A 18 2.51 -8.44 24.99
N ILE A 19 1.79 -9.34 25.65
CA ILE A 19 0.90 -10.32 25.00
C ILE A 19 -0.48 -10.25 25.65
N SER A 20 -1.52 -10.23 24.84
CA SER A 20 -2.91 -10.36 25.28
C SER A 20 -3.67 -11.36 24.40
N TYR A 21 -4.83 -11.81 24.89
CA TYR A 21 -5.67 -12.82 24.22
C TYR A 21 -7.05 -12.25 24.02
N SER A 22 -7.50 -12.18 22.75
CA SER A 22 -8.84 -11.75 22.43
C SER A 22 -9.23 -12.23 21.03
N LYS A 23 -10.51 -12.54 20.81
CA LYS A 23 -11.06 -12.93 19.50
C LYS A 23 -11.76 -11.76 18.86
N GLY A 24 -11.55 -11.58 17.56
CA GLY A 24 -12.21 -10.54 16.78
C GLY A 24 -11.41 -10.10 15.57
N TYR A 25 -11.92 -9.09 14.89
CA TYR A 25 -11.19 -8.44 13.81
C TYR A 25 -10.12 -7.48 14.35
N LYS A 26 -9.03 -7.34 13.64
CA LYS A 26 -7.83 -6.61 14.05
C LYS A 26 -8.13 -5.21 14.61
N LEU A 27 -8.81 -4.37 13.85
CA LEU A 27 -9.06 -2.98 14.27
C LEU A 27 -9.88 -2.92 15.56
N LYS A 28 -10.91 -3.78 15.68
CA LYS A 28 -11.71 -3.88 16.91
C LYS A 28 -10.86 -4.31 18.10
N LEU A 29 -9.98 -5.28 17.92
CA LEU A 29 -9.08 -5.74 18.99
C LEU A 29 -8.13 -4.64 19.45
N VAL A 30 -7.56 -3.88 18.49
CA VAL A 30 -6.71 -2.72 18.79
C VAL A 30 -7.50 -1.62 19.52
N PHE A 31 -8.73 -1.34 19.07
CA PHE A 31 -9.60 -0.38 19.75
C PHE A 31 -9.84 -0.77 21.20
N ASP A 32 -10.31 -2.00 21.43
CA ASP A 32 -10.63 -2.50 22.77
C ASP A 32 -9.41 -2.47 23.68
N TYR A 33 -8.23 -2.86 23.15
CA TYR A 33 -6.99 -2.81 23.90
C TYR A 33 -6.60 -1.38 24.31
N LEU A 34 -6.61 -0.43 23.37
CA LEU A 34 -6.24 0.96 23.66
C LEU A 34 -7.27 1.69 24.54
N GLN A 35 -8.53 1.25 24.56
CA GLN A 35 -9.52 1.76 25.53
C GLN A 35 -9.21 1.33 26.97
N HIS A 36 -8.65 0.13 27.16
CA HIS A 36 -8.26 -0.36 28.48
C HIS A 36 -6.85 0.12 28.90
N HIS A 37 -6.04 0.52 27.93
CA HIS A 37 -4.65 0.93 28.11
C HIS A 37 -4.35 2.28 27.42
N PRO A 38 -5.06 3.36 27.81
CA PRO A 38 -4.91 4.68 27.18
C PRO A 38 -3.50 5.28 27.36
N GLU A 39 -2.74 4.81 28.35
CA GLU A 39 -1.36 5.22 28.59
C GLU A 39 -0.44 4.99 27.41
N TYR A 40 -0.68 3.99 26.55
CA TYR A 40 0.13 3.76 25.36
C TYR A 40 -0.02 4.89 24.33
N LEU A 41 -1.21 5.51 24.26
CA LEU A 41 -1.42 6.68 23.39
C LEU A 41 -0.65 7.92 23.86
N GLU A 42 -0.14 7.92 25.09
CA GLU A 42 0.71 9.01 25.60
C GLU A 42 2.20 8.66 25.52
N HIS A 43 2.56 7.38 25.65
CA HIS A 43 3.96 6.96 25.68
C HIS A 43 4.60 6.83 24.29
N TYR A 44 3.85 6.41 23.26
CA TYR A 44 4.39 6.17 21.92
C TYR A 44 4.02 7.26 20.93
N GLU A 45 4.92 7.56 20.00
CA GLU A 45 4.70 8.58 18.95
C GLU A 45 4.07 7.98 17.70
N TYR A 46 4.36 6.71 17.40
CA TYR A 46 3.89 6.01 16.20
C TYR A 46 3.38 4.62 16.55
N PHE A 47 2.39 4.17 15.78
CA PHE A 47 1.70 2.89 15.94
C PHE A 47 1.61 2.19 14.61
N PHE A 48 2.38 1.12 14.44
CA PHE A 48 2.29 0.25 13.27
C PHE A 48 1.39 -0.94 13.59
N ILE A 49 0.33 -1.15 12.79
CA ILE A 49 -0.74 -2.13 13.06
C ILE A 49 -0.88 -3.08 11.86
N PRO A 50 0.10 -3.94 11.59
CA PRO A 50 0.05 -4.88 10.47
C PRO A 50 -0.90 -6.04 10.73
N ASP A 51 -1.31 -6.73 9.65
CA ASP A 51 -1.91 -8.07 9.73
C ASP A 51 -0.85 -9.09 10.14
N ASP A 52 -1.28 -10.26 10.63
CA ASP A 52 -0.43 -11.33 11.14
C ASP A 52 0.29 -12.15 10.05
N ASP A 53 -0.02 -11.89 8.79
CA ASP A 53 0.56 -12.54 7.62
C ASP A 53 1.46 -11.60 6.77
N ILE A 54 1.94 -10.54 7.39
CA ILE A 54 2.93 -9.63 6.80
C ILE A 54 4.34 -10.07 7.15
N GLN A 55 5.11 -10.43 6.14
CA GLN A 55 6.54 -10.69 6.29
C GLN A 55 7.31 -9.38 6.21
N THR A 56 8.10 -9.10 7.26
CA THR A 56 8.95 -7.92 7.40
C THR A 56 10.12 -8.24 8.32
N ASP A 57 11.00 -7.27 8.56
CA ASP A 57 12.09 -7.36 9.52
C ASP A 57 12.21 -6.08 10.37
N ALA A 58 13.03 -6.14 11.41
CA ALA A 58 13.20 -5.05 12.36
C ALA A 58 13.78 -3.77 11.69
N PHE A 59 14.62 -3.92 10.65
CA PHE A 59 15.19 -2.76 9.95
C PHE A 59 14.13 -2.03 9.14
N GLN A 60 13.24 -2.75 8.46
CA GLN A 60 12.14 -2.17 7.72
C GLN A 60 11.15 -1.44 8.65
N ILE A 61 10.85 -2.03 9.82
CA ILE A 61 9.98 -1.39 10.82
C ILE A 61 10.65 -0.13 11.39
N ALA A 62 11.92 -0.19 11.75
CA ALA A 62 12.66 0.99 12.23
C ALA A 62 12.67 2.10 11.17
N ARG A 63 12.95 1.74 9.91
CA ARG A 63 12.97 2.70 8.80
C ARG A 63 11.59 3.30 8.52
N LEU A 64 10.51 2.54 8.70
CA LEU A 64 9.14 3.05 8.63
C LEU A 64 8.96 4.23 9.60
N PHE A 65 9.31 4.07 10.86
CA PHE A 65 9.16 5.12 11.87
C PHE A 65 10.06 6.33 11.59
N GLU A 66 11.29 6.11 11.11
CA GLU A 66 12.18 7.20 10.69
C GLU A 66 11.56 8.03 9.56
N LEU A 67 11.01 7.38 8.53
CA LEU A 67 10.37 8.05 7.40
C LEU A 67 9.07 8.75 7.80
N MET A 68 8.27 8.15 8.68
CA MET A 68 7.11 8.83 9.27
C MET A 68 7.52 10.17 9.91
N LYS A 69 8.61 10.17 10.67
CA LYS A 69 9.14 11.35 11.34
C LYS A 69 9.77 12.35 10.35
N GLU A 70 10.61 11.87 9.45
CA GLU A 70 11.34 12.68 8.46
C GLU A 70 10.41 13.49 7.56
N TYR A 71 9.32 12.85 7.10
CA TYR A 71 8.35 13.45 6.19
C TYR A 71 7.09 13.97 6.89
N HIS A 72 7.07 13.99 8.23
CA HIS A 72 5.94 14.46 9.04
C HIS A 72 4.61 13.79 8.67
N LEU A 73 4.65 12.48 8.42
CA LEU A 73 3.47 11.73 8.01
C LEU A 73 2.57 11.42 9.21
N GLU A 74 1.28 11.63 9.02
CA GLU A 74 0.24 11.30 10.00
C GLU A 74 -0.22 9.85 9.87
N ILE A 75 -0.41 9.38 8.63
CA ILE A 75 -0.76 7.99 8.32
C ILE A 75 0.05 7.53 7.11
N ALA A 76 0.70 6.37 7.21
CA ALA A 76 1.37 5.77 6.07
C ALA A 76 1.32 4.25 6.11
N GLN A 77 1.71 3.64 5.02
CA GLN A 77 1.99 2.21 4.97
C GLN A 77 3.24 1.94 4.12
N PRO A 78 3.99 0.90 4.41
CA PRO A 78 4.95 0.32 3.47
C PRO A 78 4.25 -0.13 2.20
N SER A 79 4.94 -0.07 1.06
CA SER A 79 4.42 -0.69 -0.16
C SER A 79 4.43 -2.22 -0.05
N LEU A 80 3.62 -2.87 -0.87
CA LEU A 80 3.56 -4.33 -0.95
C LEU A 80 4.40 -4.85 -2.11
N SER A 81 4.96 -6.05 -1.95
CA SER A 81 5.47 -6.82 -3.08
C SER A 81 4.31 -7.30 -3.97
N GLU A 82 4.62 -7.78 -5.18
CA GLU A 82 3.62 -8.21 -6.17
C GLU A 82 2.91 -9.54 -5.84
N SER A 83 3.07 -10.11 -4.63
CA SER A 83 2.53 -11.43 -4.30
C SER A 83 1.01 -11.43 -4.12
N TYR A 84 0.50 -10.80 -3.06
CA TYR A 84 -0.93 -10.70 -2.76
C TYR A 84 -1.27 -9.28 -2.33
N PHE A 85 -2.26 -8.66 -2.94
CA PHE A 85 -2.69 -7.28 -2.66
C PHE A 85 -4.17 -7.09 -2.98
N SER A 86 -4.84 -6.20 -2.26
CA SER A 86 -6.23 -5.80 -2.53
C SER A 86 -6.30 -4.58 -3.46
N HIS A 87 -5.37 -3.65 -3.30
CA HIS A 87 -5.38 -2.38 -4.01
C HIS A 87 -4.08 -2.17 -4.79
N PRO A 88 -4.12 -2.09 -6.14
CA PRO A 88 -2.91 -1.95 -6.97
C PRO A 88 -2.02 -0.75 -6.62
N HIS A 89 -2.60 0.34 -6.10
CA HIS A 89 -1.82 1.52 -5.71
C HIS A 89 -0.91 1.30 -4.49
N THR A 90 -1.13 0.22 -3.71
CA THR A 90 -0.26 -0.15 -2.58
C THR A 90 0.98 -0.91 -3.02
N LEU A 91 1.03 -1.36 -4.28
CA LEU A 91 2.20 -2.03 -4.84
C LEU A 91 3.38 -1.07 -4.93
N ARG A 92 4.57 -1.61 -4.77
CA ARG A 92 5.83 -0.87 -4.80
C ARG A 92 6.05 -0.18 -6.15
N ASP A 93 6.36 1.12 -6.09
CA ASP A 93 6.97 1.86 -7.20
C ASP A 93 8.46 2.09 -6.89
N LYS A 94 9.35 1.33 -7.54
CA LYS A 94 10.80 1.37 -7.29
C LYS A 94 11.44 2.75 -7.56
N TYR A 95 10.79 3.62 -8.30
CA TYR A 95 11.27 4.96 -8.63
C TYR A 95 10.93 5.99 -7.56
N CYS A 96 10.05 5.62 -6.62
CA CYS A 96 9.62 6.50 -5.55
C CYS A 96 10.26 6.07 -4.22
N LEU A 97 10.59 7.07 -3.39
CA LEU A 97 10.82 6.87 -1.97
C LEU A 97 9.48 6.73 -1.27
N LEU A 98 8.55 7.63 -1.57
CA LEU A 98 7.17 7.60 -1.13
C LEU A 98 6.24 8.30 -2.12
N ARG A 99 4.94 7.96 -2.09
CA ARG A 99 3.87 8.61 -2.85
C ARG A 99 2.80 9.12 -1.91
N TYR A 100 2.46 10.42 -2.02
CA TYR A 100 1.40 11.02 -1.22
C TYR A 100 0.02 10.61 -1.75
N THR A 101 -0.88 10.24 -0.84
CA THR A 101 -2.21 9.70 -1.17
C THR A 101 -3.26 10.11 -0.14
N ASN A 102 -4.53 9.89 -0.44
CA ASN A 102 -5.63 9.98 0.52
C ASN A 102 -6.03 8.62 1.11
N PHE A 103 -5.35 7.54 0.74
CA PHE A 103 -5.74 6.19 1.12
C PHE A 103 -4.54 5.36 1.59
N VAL A 104 -4.67 4.81 2.77
CA VAL A 104 -3.78 3.82 3.37
C VAL A 104 -4.64 2.64 3.75
N GLU A 105 -4.26 1.45 3.28
CA GLU A 105 -5.05 0.23 3.49
C GLU A 105 -4.94 -0.25 4.94
N MET A 106 -6.04 -0.75 5.48
CA MET A 106 -6.08 -1.28 6.84
C MET A 106 -5.18 -2.51 7.08
N MET A 107 -4.60 -3.11 6.03
CA MET A 107 -3.72 -4.28 6.12
C MET A 107 -2.44 -4.00 6.93
N LEU A 108 -1.77 -2.86 6.69
CA LEU A 108 -0.50 -2.52 7.35
C LEU A 108 -0.33 -1.01 7.61
N PRO A 109 -1.31 -0.34 8.22
CA PRO A 109 -1.23 1.09 8.46
C PRO A 109 -0.28 1.42 9.62
N CYS A 110 0.42 2.53 9.48
CA CYS A 110 1.18 3.18 10.53
C CYS A 110 0.59 4.56 10.79
N PHE A 111 0.34 4.87 12.04
CA PHE A 111 -0.27 6.13 12.48
C PHE A 111 0.69 6.92 13.36
N SER A 112 0.69 8.24 13.22
CA SER A 112 1.16 9.10 14.31
C SER A 112 0.19 9.01 15.49
N ARG A 113 0.65 9.34 16.69
CA ARG A 113 -0.20 9.46 17.88
C ARG A 113 -1.41 10.35 17.64
N GLN A 114 -1.18 11.49 16.98
CA GLN A 114 -2.24 12.48 16.74
C GLN A 114 -3.28 11.94 15.76
N ALA A 115 -2.84 11.31 14.68
CA ALA A 115 -3.74 10.67 13.73
C ALA A 115 -4.53 9.54 14.39
N LEU A 116 -3.86 8.65 15.12
CA LEU A 116 -4.51 7.53 15.78
C LEU A 116 -5.61 8.00 16.76
N LYS A 117 -5.33 9.01 17.58
CA LYS A 117 -6.36 9.60 18.47
C LYS A 117 -7.57 10.12 17.72
N LYS A 118 -7.39 10.69 16.52
CA LYS A 118 -8.49 11.19 15.68
C LYS A 118 -9.31 10.05 15.05
N VAL A 119 -8.65 8.99 14.59
CA VAL A 119 -9.31 7.92 13.82
C VAL A 119 -9.73 6.71 14.66
N LEU A 120 -9.23 6.56 15.89
CA LEU A 120 -9.41 5.38 16.73
C LEU A 120 -10.87 4.94 16.87
N HIS A 121 -11.81 5.89 16.96
CA HIS A 121 -13.23 5.60 17.05
C HIS A 121 -13.78 4.85 15.83
N THR A 122 -13.13 4.97 14.66
CA THR A 122 -13.52 4.25 13.45
C THR A 122 -13.22 2.76 13.53
N PHE A 123 -12.26 2.36 14.35
CA PHE A 123 -11.85 0.96 14.55
C PHE A 123 -12.96 0.09 15.17
N ASN A 124 -13.95 0.73 15.81
CA ASN A 124 -15.12 0.08 16.38
C ASN A 124 -16.43 0.48 15.66
N ALA A 125 -16.35 1.04 14.46
CA ALA A 125 -17.52 1.57 13.76
C ALA A 125 -18.38 0.49 13.08
N ASN A 126 -17.78 -0.63 12.71
CA ASN A 126 -18.41 -1.86 12.25
C ASN A 126 -17.56 -3.07 12.70
N GLU A 127 -18.03 -4.27 12.43
CA GLU A 127 -17.35 -5.48 12.93
C GLU A 127 -16.05 -5.77 12.16
N SER A 128 -16.08 -5.66 10.83
CA SER A 128 -14.95 -6.00 9.97
C SER A 128 -13.86 -4.92 9.88
N GLY A 129 -14.20 -3.67 10.16
CA GLY A 129 -13.36 -2.50 9.91
C GLY A 129 -13.34 -2.03 8.45
N TRP A 130 -13.92 -2.79 7.51
CA TRP A 130 -13.90 -2.45 6.08
C TRP A 130 -14.62 -1.13 5.80
N GLY A 131 -13.99 -0.32 4.93
CA GLY A 131 -14.50 0.98 4.52
C GLY A 131 -14.10 2.14 5.43
N THR A 132 -13.56 1.86 6.62
CA THR A 132 -13.15 2.90 7.57
C THR A 132 -11.91 3.65 7.12
N GLU A 133 -11.04 3.02 6.35
CA GLU A 133 -9.82 3.58 5.77
C GLU A 133 -10.10 4.75 4.81
N TYR A 134 -11.24 4.77 4.13
CA TYR A 134 -11.67 5.91 3.29
C TYR A 134 -12.02 7.16 4.12
N HIS A 135 -12.23 7.00 5.43
CA HIS A 135 -12.58 8.10 6.32
C HIS A 135 -11.35 8.79 6.93
N TRP A 136 -10.21 8.11 7.01
CA TRP A 136 -9.07 8.58 7.77
C TRP A 136 -8.51 9.91 7.26
N ALA A 137 -8.36 10.07 5.95
CA ALA A 137 -7.89 11.33 5.36
C ALA A 137 -8.76 12.54 5.75
N LYS A 138 -10.08 12.37 5.77
CA LYS A 138 -11.04 13.41 6.18
C LYS A 138 -10.92 13.72 7.66
N LEU A 139 -10.78 12.70 8.52
CA LEU A 139 -10.71 12.85 9.97
C LEU A 139 -9.44 13.53 10.44
N ILE A 140 -8.30 13.26 9.81
CA ILE A 140 -7.05 13.94 10.15
C ILE A 140 -6.98 15.37 9.59
N GLY A 141 -7.83 15.72 8.62
CA GLY A 141 -7.78 17.00 7.91
C GLY A 141 -6.59 17.06 6.96
N SER A 142 -6.33 15.98 6.21
CA SER A 142 -5.15 15.82 5.36
C SER A 142 -4.92 16.99 4.42
N ASN A 143 -3.69 17.47 4.37
CA ASN A 143 -3.20 18.56 3.51
C ASN A 143 -2.49 18.04 2.25
N HIS A 144 -2.77 16.83 1.78
CA HIS A 144 -2.15 16.15 0.64
C HIS A 144 -0.72 15.62 0.87
N ARG A 145 -0.11 15.87 2.04
CA ARG A 145 1.23 15.37 2.40
C ARG A 145 1.26 14.60 3.71
N ASP A 146 0.11 14.49 4.37
CA ASP A 146 0.02 13.83 5.68
C ASP A 146 -0.14 12.31 5.57
N MET A 147 -0.48 11.81 4.37
CA MET A 147 -0.63 10.38 4.12
C MET A 147 0.23 9.92 2.94
N ALA A 148 0.84 8.73 3.05
CA ALA A 148 1.71 8.20 2.00
C ALA A 148 1.77 6.67 1.94
N ILE A 149 2.06 6.15 0.73
CA ILE A 149 2.64 4.82 0.53
C ILE A 149 4.16 5.00 0.50
N ILE A 150 4.89 4.30 1.36
CA ILE A 150 6.34 4.38 1.47
C ILE A 150 6.97 3.27 0.63
N ASP A 151 7.51 3.62 -0.53
CA ASP A 151 8.07 2.68 -1.49
C ASP A 151 9.54 2.31 -1.20
N GLN A 152 10.25 3.11 -0.38
CA GLN A 152 11.61 2.79 0.04
C GLN A 152 11.66 1.49 0.84
N ILE A 153 10.61 1.18 1.57
CA ILE A 153 10.41 -0.09 2.28
C ILE A 153 9.23 -0.82 1.67
N HIS A 154 9.36 -2.13 1.54
CA HIS A 154 8.27 -2.97 1.02
C HIS A 154 8.17 -4.25 1.83
N MET A 155 6.95 -4.67 2.07
CA MET A 155 6.64 -5.86 2.84
C MET A 155 5.93 -6.89 1.97
N VAL A 156 5.88 -8.13 2.42
CA VAL A 156 5.25 -9.22 1.67
C VAL A 156 4.01 -9.67 2.40
N HIS A 157 2.85 -9.60 1.75
CA HIS A 157 1.65 -10.27 2.22
C HIS A 157 1.73 -11.74 1.81
N THR A 158 1.85 -12.64 2.78
CA THR A 158 2.26 -14.03 2.55
C THR A 158 1.10 -14.98 2.23
N ARG A 159 -0.13 -14.59 2.52
CA ARG A 159 -1.33 -15.41 2.28
C ARG A 159 -2.21 -14.80 1.19
N PRO A 160 -2.92 -15.64 0.40
CA PRO A 160 -3.90 -15.13 -0.56
C PRO A 160 -4.96 -14.23 0.10
N ILE A 161 -5.35 -13.18 -0.60
CA ILE A 161 -6.46 -12.34 -0.16
C ILE A 161 -7.69 -13.25 0.06
N GLN A 162 -8.30 -13.12 1.23
CA GLN A 162 -9.48 -13.91 1.57
C GLN A 162 -10.58 -13.72 0.52
N SER A 163 -11.33 -14.79 0.26
CA SER A 163 -12.47 -14.72 -0.64
C SER A 163 -13.45 -13.64 -0.19
N PHE A 164 -14.09 -13.00 -1.16
CA PHE A 164 -15.10 -11.97 -0.94
C PHE A 164 -16.11 -12.39 0.14
N ASN A 165 -16.23 -11.57 1.19
CA ASN A 165 -17.21 -11.75 2.26
C ASN A 165 -18.36 -10.75 2.05
N PRO A 166 -19.57 -11.19 1.67
CA PRO A 166 -20.69 -10.30 1.42
C PRO A 166 -21.08 -9.43 2.63
N LYS A 167 -20.97 -9.97 3.85
CA LYS A 167 -21.26 -9.22 5.08
C LYS A 167 -20.29 -8.06 5.26
N ASN A 168 -19.00 -8.30 5.12
CA ASN A 168 -17.99 -7.26 5.26
C ASN A 168 -18.13 -6.18 4.16
N ALA A 169 -18.45 -6.59 2.93
CA ALA A 169 -18.69 -5.66 1.82
C ALA A 169 -19.95 -4.81 2.06
N GLN A 170 -21.00 -5.37 2.64
CA GLN A 170 -22.19 -4.63 3.03
C GLN A 170 -21.88 -3.62 4.13
N GLU A 171 -21.16 -4.01 5.19
CA GLU A 171 -20.72 -3.12 6.27
C GLU A 171 -19.92 -1.94 5.73
N ALA A 172 -18.98 -2.19 4.82
CA ALA A 172 -18.20 -1.14 4.15
C ALA A 172 -19.09 -0.17 3.36
N SER A 173 -20.01 -0.70 2.55
CA SER A 173 -20.94 0.10 1.74
C SER A 173 -21.83 1.00 2.61
N GLU A 174 -22.38 0.44 3.69
CA GLU A 174 -23.22 1.19 4.64
C GLU A 174 -22.42 2.28 5.33
N TYR A 175 -21.19 1.99 5.76
CA TYR A 175 -20.29 2.96 6.39
C TYR A 175 -19.93 4.11 5.44
N ILE A 176 -19.48 3.80 4.23
CA ILE A 176 -19.13 4.77 3.18
C ILE A 176 -20.33 5.69 2.89
N LYS A 177 -21.52 5.12 2.72
CA LYS A 177 -22.75 5.87 2.48
C LYS A 177 -23.12 6.75 3.67
N LYS A 178 -23.07 6.22 4.90
CA LYS A 178 -23.42 6.94 6.13
C LYS A 178 -22.61 8.22 6.30
N TYR A 179 -21.31 8.19 5.98
CA TYR A 179 -20.40 9.32 6.16
C TYR A 179 -20.14 10.10 4.87
N ASN A 180 -20.82 9.75 3.77
CA ASN A 180 -20.64 10.34 2.43
C ASN A 180 -19.16 10.43 2.07
N LEU A 181 -18.48 9.27 2.04
CA LEU A 181 -17.05 9.19 1.80
C LEU A 181 -16.75 9.07 0.31
N ASP A 182 -15.70 9.79 -0.15
CA ASP A 182 -15.12 9.59 -1.45
C ASP A 182 -14.26 8.32 -1.44
N THR A 183 -14.52 7.39 -2.35
CA THR A 183 -13.76 6.15 -2.50
C THR A 183 -12.72 6.23 -3.60
N HIS A 184 -12.60 7.39 -4.26
CA HIS A 184 -11.56 7.59 -5.24
C HIS A 184 -10.20 7.73 -4.56
N ILE A 185 -9.22 6.98 -5.06
CA ILE A 185 -7.86 7.01 -4.54
C ILE A 185 -7.04 7.97 -5.40
N TYR A 186 -6.55 9.03 -4.75
CA TYR A 186 -5.72 10.07 -5.36
C TYR A 186 -4.24 9.84 -5.02
N GLU A 187 -3.40 10.14 -5.96
CA GLU A 187 -1.97 10.29 -5.77
C GLU A 187 -1.60 11.74 -6.08
N TRP A 188 -1.23 12.50 -5.07
CA TRP A 188 -1.01 13.95 -5.18
C TRP A 188 0.43 14.34 -5.51
N GLY A 189 1.35 13.39 -5.47
CA GLY A 189 2.76 13.59 -5.75
C GLY A 189 3.62 12.54 -5.06
N TYR A 190 4.92 12.64 -5.26
CA TYR A 190 5.87 11.67 -4.75
C TYR A 190 7.22 12.31 -4.44
N ILE A 191 8.02 11.63 -3.61
CA ILE A 191 9.43 11.87 -3.42
C ILE A 191 10.20 10.82 -4.23
N PRO A 192 11.09 11.20 -5.15
CA PRO A 192 11.85 10.23 -5.93
C PRO A 192 12.86 9.45 -5.06
N ASN A 193 13.12 8.22 -5.44
CA ASN A 193 14.17 7.44 -4.82
C ASN A 193 15.55 7.94 -5.31
N SER A 194 16.29 8.61 -4.44
CA SER A 194 17.60 9.21 -4.77
C SER A 194 18.71 8.21 -5.09
N HIS A 195 18.50 6.92 -4.79
CA HIS A 195 19.48 5.87 -5.08
C HIS A 195 19.41 5.33 -6.51
N ASP A 196 18.39 5.66 -7.27
CA ASP A 196 18.28 5.27 -8.67
C ASP A 196 18.82 6.40 -9.57
N HIS A 197 20.14 6.41 -9.77
CA HIS A 197 20.84 7.39 -10.63
C HIS A 197 20.38 7.36 -12.09
N THR A 198 19.58 6.37 -12.49
CA THR A 198 19.06 6.26 -13.86
C THR A 198 17.81 7.11 -14.09
N VAL A 199 17.14 7.56 -13.03
CA VAL A 199 15.87 8.31 -13.10
C VAL A 199 16.04 9.83 -13.22
N ASN A 200 17.28 10.35 -13.11
CA ASN A 200 17.56 11.79 -13.23
C ASN A 200 17.30 12.42 -14.62
N ILE A 201 16.91 11.64 -15.62
CA ILE A 201 16.69 12.12 -16.99
C ILE A 201 15.19 12.17 -17.35
N ILE A 202 14.34 11.34 -16.74
CA ILE A 202 12.92 11.23 -17.07
C ILE A 202 12.12 11.20 -15.78
N ASN A 203 11.20 12.16 -15.60
CA ASN A 203 10.30 12.12 -14.44
C ASN A 203 9.30 10.96 -14.55
N ARG A 204 8.68 10.57 -13.42
CA ARG A 204 7.77 9.43 -13.34
C ARG A 204 6.60 9.49 -14.34
N ASP A 205 6.06 10.67 -14.57
CA ASP A 205 4.94 10.83 -15.49
C ASP A 205 5.38 10.67 -16.94
N GLN A 206 6.55 11.18 -17.28
CA GLN A 206 7.18 10.93 -18.58
C GLN A 206 7.48 9.44 -18.77
N TYR A 207 7.98 8.75 -17.74
CA TYR A 207 8.20 7.31 -17.77
C TYR A 207 6.89 6.54 -17.99
N LYS A 208 5.83 6.83 -17.21
CA LYS A 208 4.51 6.23 -17.42
C LYS A 208 3.95 6.49 -18.81
N GLN A 209 4.16 7.69 -19.33
CA GLN A 209 3.76 8.03 -20.69
C GLN A 209 4.53 7.21 -21.73
N ILE A 210 5.85 7.07 -21.58
CA ILE A 210 6.70 6.25 -22.45
C ILE A 210 6.26 4.78 -22.41
N ILE A 211 6.01 4.21 -21.23
CA ILE A 211 5.50 2.84 -21.11
C ILE A 211 4.17 2.66 -21.84
N ARG A 212 3.18 3.54 -21.62
CA ARG A 212 1.90 3.47 -22.32
C ARG A 212 2.03 3.57 -23.84
N MET A 213 2.90 4.46 -24.32
CA MET A 213 3.20 4.58 -25.74
C MET A 213 3.88 3.32 -26.29
N SER A 214 4.79 2.72 -25.51
CA SER A 214 5.47 1.47 -25.87
C SER A 214 4.51 0.29 -25.93
N GLU A 215 3.59 0.16 -24.98
CA GLU A 215 2.53 -0.86 -24.97
C GLU A 215 1.62 -0.74 -26.19
N THR A 216 1.16 0.48 -26.50
CA THR A 216 0.33 0.75 -27.67
C THR A 216 1.08 0.41 -28.96
N SER A 217 2.35 0.80 -29.05
CA SER A 217 3.21 0.53 -30.21
C SER A 217 3.46 -0.97 -30.37
N ALA A 218 3.79 -1.69 -29.27
CA ALA A 218 3.99 -3.14 -29.30
C ALA A 218 2.72 -3.88 -29.76
N SER A 219 1.56 -3.49 -29.25
CA SER A 219 0.27 -4.06 -29.64
C SER A 219 -0.03 -3.84 -31.13
N ASN A 220 0.23 -2.63 -31.63
CA ASN A 220 0.04 -2.30 -33.03
C ASN A 220 1.00 -3.05 -33.95
N ILE A 221 2.27 -3.16 -33.57
CA ILE A 221 3.28 -3.94 -34.30
C ILE A 221 2.86 -5.41 -34.37
N MET A 222 2.42 -6.01 -33.26
CA MET A 222 1.96 -7.39 -33.26
C MET A 222 0.74 -7.62 -34.16
N LYS A 223 -0.19 -6.66 -34.24
CA LYS A 223 -1.32 -6.72 -35.17
C LYS A 223 -0.86 -6.68 -36.62
N LEU A 224 0.10 -5.82 -36.95
CA LEU A 224 0.66 -5.68 -38.30
C LEU A 224 1.41 -6.95 -38.73
N ILE A 225 2.20 -7.54 -37.84
CA ILE A 225 2.89 -8.81 -38.09
C ILE A 225 1.87 -9.94 -38.33
N ARG A 226 0.86 -10.09 -37.46
CA ARG A 226 -0.18 -11.13 -37.60
C ARG A 226 -1.03 -10.95 -38.87
N SER A 227 -1.21 -9.74 -39.34
CA SER A 227 -1.95 -9.45 -40.60
C SER A 227 -1.08 -9.51 -41.85
N ASN A 228 0.18 -9.93 -41.75
CA ASN A 228 1.15 -10.03 -42.83
C ASN A 228 1.37 -8.68 -43.59
N LYS A 229 1.15 -7.55 -42.93
CA LYS A 229 1.34 -6.21 -43.51
C LYS A 229 2.77 -5.70 -43.40
N ILE A 230 3.63 -6.37 -42.62
CA ILE A 230 5.06 -6.09 -42.52
C ILE A 230 5.81 -7.27 -43.13
N ASN A 231 6.39 -7.07 -44.30
CA ASN A 231 7.08 -8.11 -45.07
C ASN A 231 8.49 -7.70 -45.54
N ARG A 232 8.98 -6.52 -45.11
CA ARG A 232 10.32 -6.02 -45.47
C ARG A 232 11.34 -6.36 -44.35
N LEU A 233 12.59 -6.58 -44.76
CA LEU A 233 13.73 -6.64 -43.85
C LEU A 233 14.33 -5.22 -43.74
N GLY A 234 14.86 -4.91 -42.54
CA GLY A 234 15.46 -3.60 -42.26
C GLY A 234 14.89 -2.96 -40.98
N LEU A 235 15.37 -1.77 -40.63
CA LEU A 235 14.94 -1.07 -39.42
C LEU A 235 13.48 -0.60 -39.47
N ASP A 236 12.94 -0.38 -40.63
CA ASP A 236 11.56 0.00 -40.90
C ASP A 236 10.62 -1.19 -41.18
N GLY A 237 11.13 -2.41 -41.11
CA GLY A 237 10.40 -3.65 -41.36
C GLY A 237 10.44 -4.65 -40.20
N ILE A 238 10.45 -5.96 -40.54
CA ILE A 238 10.37 -7.05 -39.55
C ILE A 238 11.52 -6.99 -38.55
N THR A 239 12.74 -6.71 -38.99
CA THR A 239 13.92 -6.66 -38.09
C THR A 239 13.81 -5.50 -37.11
N GLY A 240 13.36 -4.31 -37.53
CA GLY A 240 13.13 -3.18 -36.64
C GLY A 240 12.03 -3.44 -35.63
N CYS A 241 10.94 -4.08 -36.06
CA CYS A 241 9.87 -4.52 -35.15
C CYS A 241 10.33 -5.53 -34.14
N ALA A 242 11.15 -6.51 -34.54
CA ALA A 242 11.72 -7.51 -33.64
C ALA A 242 12.65 -6.88 -32.59
N LEU A 243 13.49 -5.92 -32.99
CA LEU A 243 14.36 -5.17 -32.07
C LEU A 243 13.57 -4.35 -31.07
N PHE A 244 12.50 -3.67 -31.51
CA PHE A 244 11.61 -2.91 -30.62
C PHE A 244 10.92 -3.83 -29.61
N LEU A 245 10.35 -4.95 -30.05
CA LEU A 245 9.66 -5.88 -29.16
C LEU A 245 10.62 -6.53 -28.16
N ALA A 246 11.86 -6.83 -28.56
CA ALA A 246 12.89 -7.33 -27.65
C ALA A 246 13.30 -6.28 -26.60
N ALA A 247 13.43 -5.02 -27.00
CA ALA A 247 13.70 -3.92 -26.07
C ALA A 247 12.53 -3.68 -25.12
N TYR A 248 11.30 -3.72 -25.62
CA TYR A 248 10.07 -3.60 -24.82
C TYR A 248 9.95 -4.72 -23.79
N SER A 249 10.18 -5.99 -24.18
CA SER A 249 10.17 -7.14 -23.26
C SER A 249 11.12 -6.93 -22.08
N ARG A 250 12.36 -6.48 -22.35
CA ARG A 250 13.34 -6.17 -21.30
C ARG A 250 12.91 -5.05 -20.33
N ILE A 251 12.11 -4.10 -20.80
CA ILE A 251 11.58 -3.00 -19.99
C ILE A 251 10.39 -3.48 -19.15
N SER A 252 9.52 -4.30 -19.73
CA SER A 252 8.30 -4.80 -19.07
C SER A 252 8.56 -5.91 -18.05
N GLU A 253 9.71 -6.61 -18.12
CA GLU A 253 10.13 -7.61 -17.13
C GLU A 253 10.88 -7.02 -15.91
N LYS A 254 11.11 -5.71 -15.90
CA LYS A 254 11.79 -4.99 -14.81
C LYS A 254 10.77 -4.21 -13.97
#